data_489de7a82008b3929da0db28d626359a
#
_entry.id   489de7a82008b3929da0db28d626359a
#
_cell.length_a   1.000
_cell.length_b   1.000
_cell.length_c   1.000
_cell.angle_alpha   90.00
_cell.angle_beta   90.00
_cell.angle_gamma   90.00
#
_symmetry.space_group_name_H-M   'P 1'
#
loop_
_entity.id
_entity.type
_entity.pdbx_description
1 polymer ?
#
loop_
_entity_poly.entity_id
_entity_poly.type
_entity_poly.pdbx_seq_one_letter_code
_entity_poly.pdbx_strand_id
1 'polypeptide(L)'
;MLTWIQDLGWVACVVYSTIPAFWLVIHSRIHHWRTQRTPYRFIVPGWMVAWLVVAVITLRWRHIRLYRAWWMWLPAIGLFAIGLWLYKKAGVNFSKQQLYGLSELKASDAEQRLVTTGIRARVRHPVYLAHLSEMLAWSVGTGLGVCYGLTAVAVVTGAVMVRMEDAELEQRFGDPYRIYCETVPAVMPRLGRRTTHL
;
A
#
# COMPACT_ATOMS: atom_id res chain seq x y z
N MET A 1 -26.38 -2.62 12.70
CA MET A 1 -25.10 -3.14 12.21
C MET A 1 -24.26 -3.49 13.42
N LEU A 2 -23.71 -4.68 13.46
CA LEU A 2 -23.01 -5.22 14.61
C LEU A 2 -21.75 -4.40 14.93
N THR A 3 -21.53 -4.06 16.19
CA THR A 3 -20.39 -3.23 16.64
C THR A 3 -19.03 -3.82 16.25
N TRP A 4 -18.92 -5.16 16.25
CA TRP A 4 -17.71 -5.86 15.90
C TRP A 4 -17.25 -5.60 14.44
N ILE A 5 -18.17 -5.36 13.48
CA ILE A 5 -17.82 -5.00 12.09
C ILE A 5 -17.16 -3.61 12.06
N GLN A 6 -17.61 -2.68 12.90
CA GLN A 6 -17.01 -1.36 13.03
C GLN A 6 -15.61 -1.43 13.63
N ASP A 7 -15.48 -2.22 14.71
CA ASP A 7 -14.18 -2.42 15.37
C ASP A 7 -13.20 -3.08 14.39
N LEU A 8 -13.65 -4.08 13.62
CA LEU A 8 -12.82 -4.72 12.58
C LEU A 8 -12.40 -3.73 11.49
N GLY A 9 -13.33 -2.91 10.97
CA GLY A 9 -13.03 -1.89 9.97
C GLY A 9 -12.07 -0.82 10.49
N TRP A 10 -12.26 -0.37 11.73
CA TRP A 10 -11.35 0.56 12.38
C TRP A 10 -9.94 -0.04 12.54
N VAL A 11 -9.81 -1.26 13.08
CA VAL A 11 -8.51 -1.95 13.24
C VAL A 11 -7.82 -2.15 11.89
N ALA A 12 -8.57 -2.59 10.87
CA ALA A 12 -8.02 -2.74 9.51
C ALA A 12 -7.47 -1.41 8.99
N CYS A 13 -8.24 -0.31 9.11
CA CYS A 13 -7.77 1.02 8.69
C CYS A 13 -6.57 1.53 9.52
N VAL A 14 -6.51 1.24 10.83
CA VAL A 14 -5.34 1.55 11.66
C VAL A 14 -4.09 0.85 11.11
N VAL A 15 -4.16 -0.46 10.88
CA VAL A 15 -3.02 -1.22 10.37
C VAL A 15 -2.60 -0.73 8.98
N TYR A 16 -3.55 -0.63 8.05
CA TYR A 16 -3.26 -0.19 6.68
C TYR A 16 -2.71 1.23 6.60
N SER A 17 -3.19 2.17 7.43
CA SER A 17 -2.70 3.56 7.43
C SER A 17 -1.23 3.69 7.83
N THR A 18 -0.69 2.71 8.56
CA THR A 18 0.71 2.69 9.00
C THR A 18 1.66 1.98 8.03
N ILE A 19 1.14 1.26 7.02
CA ILE A 19 1.97 0.56 6.03
C ILE A 19 2.88 1.53 5.24
N PRO A 20 2.41 2.69 4.74
CA PRO A 20 3.32 3.63 4.08
C PRO A 20 4.44 4.12 4.99
N ALA A 21 4.16 4.36 6.27
CA ALA A 21 5.18 4.76 7.25
C ALA A 21 6.22 3.65 7.49
N PHE A 22 5.80 2.39 7.51
CA PHE A 22 6.69 1.24 7.58
C PHE A 22 7.68 1.24 6.41
N TRP A 23 7.20 1.41 5.18
CA TRP A 23 8.03 1.45 3.99
C TRP A 23 8.90 2.71 3.92
N LEU A 24 8.42 3.86 4.40
CA LEU A 24 9.20 5.09 4.53
C LEU A 24 10.45 4.86 5.39
N VAL A 25 10.32 4.17 6.52
CA VAL A 25 11.45 3.84 7.40
C VAL A 25 12.46 2.91 6.69
N ILE A 26 11.98 1.98 5.87
CA ILE A 26 12.84 1.08 5.11
C ILE A 26 13.58 1.85 4.02
N HIS A 27 12.88 2.55 3.14
CA HIS A 27 13.47 3.24 1.99
C HIS A 27 14.39 4.41 2.41
N SER A 28 14.02 5.17 3.47
CA SER A 28 14.85 6.29 3.95
C SER A 28 16.22 5.87 4.49
N ARG A 29 16.37 4.61 4.90
CA ARG A 29 17.59 4.06 5.49
C ARG A 29 17.97 2.72 4.89
N ILE A 30 17.71 2.50 3.61
CA ILE A 30 17.90 1.21 2.93
C ILE A 30 19.33 0.69 3.06
N HIS A 31 20.34 1.56 2.92
CA HIS A 31 21.75 1.18 3.11
C HIS A 31 22.04 0.68 4.51
N HIS A 32 21.48 1.33 5.54
CA HIS A 32 21.62 0.88 6.93
C HIS A 32 20.94 -0.48 7.16
N TRP A 33 19.74 -0.66 6.64
CA TRP A 33 19.02 -1.93 6.82
C TRP A 33 19.70 -3.10 6.10
N ARG A 34 20.32 -2.88 4.96
CA ARG A 34 21.09 -3.88 4.20
C ARG A 34 22.32 -4.38 4.93
N THR A 35 22.91 -3.59 5.84
CA THR A 35 24.06 -4.02 6.67
C THR A 35 23.62 -4.87 7.86
N GLN A 36 22.34 -4.87 8.22
CA GLN A 36 21.82 -5.62 9.35
C GLN A 36 21.54 -7.09 8.96
N ARG A 37 21.98 -8.03 9.78
CA ARG A 37 21.74 -9.48 9.55
C ARG A 37 20.24 -9.84 9.64
N THR A 38 19.49 -9.16 10.51
CA THR A 38 18.06 -9.42 10.77
C THR A 38 17.28 -8.11 10.97
N PRO A 39 17.10 -7.28 9.91
CA PRO A 39 16.49 -5.95 10.03
C PRO A 39 15.04 -5.99 10.55
N TYR A 40 14.28 -7.01 10.17
CA TYR A 40 12.88 -7.17 10.59
C TYR A 40 12.69 -7.33 12.10
N ARG A 41 13.72 -7.79 12.83
CA ARG A 41 13.70 -7.89 14.30
C ARG A 41 13.46 -6.51 14.96
N PHE A 42 13.87 -5.44 14.32
CA PHE A 42 13.71 -4.07 14.81
C PHE A 42 12.54 -3.34 14.14
N ILE A 43 12.40 -3.52 12.82
CA ILE A 43 11.40 -2.80 12.03
C ILE A 43 9.98 -3.25 12.39
N VAL A 44 9.73 -4.57 12.55
CA VAL A 44 8.39 -5.09 12.85
C VAL A 44 7.87 -4.65 14.21
N PRO A 45 8.63 -4.77 15.33
CA PRO A 45 8.16 -4.23 16.61
C PRO A 45 7.92 -2.72 16.57
N GLY A 46 8.78 -1.94 15.90
CA GLY A 46 8.58 -0.51 15.71
C GLY A 46 7.28 -0.20 14.97
N TRP A 47 6.98 -0.96 13.93
CA TRP A 47 5.71 -0.85 13.22
C TRP A 47 4.50 -1.23 14.09
N MET A 48 4.60 -2.29 14.89
CA MET A 48 3.57 -2.68 15.85
C MET A 48 3.28 -1.56 16.87
N VAL A 49 4.32 -0.87 17.35
CA VAL A 49 4.16 0.30 18.20
C VAL A 49 3.46 1.42 17.47
N ALA A 50 3.78 1.67 16.19
CA ALA A 50 3.15 2.74 15.41
C ALA A 50 1.64 2.53 15.28
N TRP A 51 1.16 1.33 14.93
CA TRP A 51 -0.29 1.10 14.84
C TRP A 51 -0.98 1.02 16.21
N LEU A 52 -0.29 0.62 17.30
CA LEU A 52 -0.82 0.77 18.66
C LEU A 52 -1.01 2.25 19.03
N VAL A 53 -0.05 3.11 18.71
CA VAL A 53 -0.15 4.56 18.93
C VAL A 53 -1.32 5.15 18.15
N VAL A 54 -1.45 4.82 16.86
CA VAL A 54 -2.57 5.26 16.02
C VAL A 54 -3.90 4.75 16.57
N ALA A 55 -3.95 3.48 17.01
CA ALA A 55 -5.14 2.91 17.64
C ALA A 55 -5.54 3.68 18.90
N VAL A 56 -4.60 3.95 19.81
CA VAL A 56 -4.87 4.71 21.05
C VAL A 56 -5.36 6.13 20.74
N ILE A 57 -4.71 6.84 19.81
CA ILE A 57 -5.10 8.19 19.42
C ILE A 57 -6.52 8.21 18.84
N THR A 58 -6.87 7.21 18.02
CA THR A 58 -8.16 7.18 17.29
C THR A 58 -9.28 6.46 18.05
N LEU A 59 -8.97 5.82 19.18
CA LEU A 59 -9.88 4.95 19.94
C LEU A 59 -11.23 5.62 20.27
N ARG A 60 -11.21 6.87 20.68
CA ARG A 60 -12.42 7.62 21.06
C ARG A 60 -13.37 7.90 19.89
N TRP A 61 -12.87 7.90 18.66
CA TRP A 61 -13.65 8.18 17.45
C TRP A 61 -14.10 6.92 16.69
N ARG A 62 -13.73 5.72 17.16
CA ARG A 62 -13.93 4.45 16.44
C ARG A 62 -15.40 4.08 16.16
N HIS A 63 -16.35 4.73 16.85
CA HIS A 63 -17.78 4.50 16.63
C HIS A 63 -18.52 5.71 16.05
N ILE A 64 -17.84 6.82 15.78
CA ILE A 64 -18.45 8.01 15.17
C ILE A 64 -18.70 7.75 13.69
N ARG A 65 -19.97 7.71 13.32
CA ARG A 65 -20.42 7.46 11.96
C ARG A 65 -20.84 8.76 11.27
N LEU A 66 -20.43 8.91 10.01
CA LEU A 66 -20.91 9.98 9.13
C LEU A 66 -22.31 9.67 8.59
N TYR A 67 -22.62 8.38 8.43
CA TYR A 67 -23.92 7.88 7.98
C TYR A 67 -24.19 6.45 8.45
N ARG A 68 -25.46 6.02 8.31
CA ARG A 68 -25.94 4.66 8.64
C ARG A 68 -26.76 4.14 7.47
N ALA A 69 -26.07 3.71 6.40
CA ALA A 69 -26.70 3.22 5.17
C ALA A 69 -26.18 1.81 4.86
N TRP A 70 -27.00 0.78 5.09
CA TRP A 70 -26.61 -0.62 4.87
C TRP A 70 -26.24 -0.92 3.40
N TRP A 71 -26.90 -0.22 2.47
CA TRP A 71 -26.67 -0.38 1.03
C TRP A 71 -25.26 0.10 0.59
N MET A 72 -24.56 0.88 1.40
CA MET A 72 -23.16 1.27 1.16
C MET A 72 -22.19 0.09 1.19
N TRP A 73 -22.64 -1.06 1.69
CA TRP A 73 -21.85 -2.29 1.56
C TRP A 73 -21.80 -2.82 0.12
N LEU A 74 -22.75 -2.46 -0.75
CA LEU A 74 -22.67 -2.85 -2.17
C LEU A 74 -21.42 -2.27 -2.87
N PRO A 75 -21.19 -0.93 -2.88
CA PRO A 75 -19.94 -0.40 -3.42
C PRO A 75 -18.71 -0.83 -2.60
N ALA A 76 -18.81 -1.03 -1.29
CA ALA A 76 -17.71 -1.53 -0.47
C ALA A 76 -17.25 -2.93 -0.90
N ILE A 77 -18.16 -3.86 -1.16
CA ILE A 77 -17.85 -5.20 -1.69
C ILE A 77 -17.14 -5.09 -3.04
N GLY A 78 -17.60 -4.20 -3.92
CA GLY A 78 -16.92 -3.91 -5.19
C GLY A 78 -15.49 -3.44 -5.01
N LEU A 79 -15.25 -2.54 -4.05
CA LEU A 79 -13.91 -2.06 -3.70
C LEU A 79 -13.02 -3.17 -3.12
N PHE A 80 -13.54 -4.03 -2.25
CA PHE A 80 -12.82 -5.21 -1.77
C PHE A 80 -12.45 -6.15 -2.91
N ALA A 81 -13.40 -6.43 -3.83
CA ALA A 81 -13.13 -7.29 -4.99
C ALA A 81 -12.03 -6.71 -5.88
N ILE A 82 -12.02 -5.38 -6.09
CA ILE A 82 -10.95 -4.68 -6.82
C ILE A 82 -9.62 -4.82 -6.08
N GLY A 83 -9.58 -4.58 -4.76
CA GLY A 83 -8.36 -4.73 -3.96
C GLY A 83 -7.78 -6.13 -4.05
N LEU A 84 -8.58 -7.15 -3.81
CA LEU A 84 -8.16 -8.56 -3.90
C LEU A 84 -7.69 -8.94 -5.31
N TRP A 85 -8.38 -8.47 -6.35
CA TRP A 85 -7.96 -8.68 -7.73
C TRP A 85 -6.60 -8.04 -8.02
N LEU A 86 -6.38 -6.80 -7.55
CA LEU A 86 -5.10 -6.10 -7.69
C LEU A 86 -3.97 -6.84 -6.98
N TYR A 87 -4.18 -7.33 -5.74
CA TYR A 87 -3.19 -8.15 -5.03
C TYR A 87 -2.84 -9.42 -5.80
N LYS A 88 -3.86 -10.14 -6.28
CA LYS A 88 -3.66 -11.35 -7.08
C LYS A 88 -2.84 -11.05 -8.34
N LYS A 89 -3.15 -9.97 -9.07
CA LYS A 89 -2.42 -9.58 -10.28
C LYS A 89 -1.01 -9.05 -9.98
N ALA A 90 -0.82 -8.34 -8.88
CA ALA A 90 0.50 -7.87 -8.45
C ALA A 90 1.44 -9.03 -8.06
N GLY A 91 0.90 -10.11 -7.49
CA GLY A 91 1.67 -11.28 -7.06
C GLY A 91 2.08 -12.24 -8.17
N VAL A 92 1.47 -12.20 -9.36
CA VAL A 92 1.70 -13.20 -10.43
C VAL A 92 3.17 -13.26 -10.88
N ASN A 93 3.89 -12.15 -10.91
CA ASN A 93 5.28 -12.07 -11.38
C ASN A 93 6.27 -11.71 -10.24
N PHE A 94 5.85 -11.87 -8.99
CA PHE A 94 6.66 -11.57 -7.82
C PHE A 94 6.88 -12.82 -6.99
N SER A 95 8.12 -13.05 -6.60
CA SER A 95 8.40 -14.05 -5.55
C SER A 95 7.79 -13.59 -4.23
N LYS A 96 7.47 -14.53 -3.33
CA LYS A 96 7.01 -14.18 -1.98
C LYS A 96 8.00 -13.24 -1.27
N GLN A 97 9.30 -13.42 -1.51
CA GLN A 97 10.36 -12.57 -0.96
C GLN A 97 10.27 -11.12 -1.46
N GLN A 98 9.97 -10.91 -2.74
CA GLN A 98 9.75 -9.58 -3.30
C GLN A 98 8.46 -8.94 -2.80
N LEU A 99 7.39 -9.73 -2.62
CA LEU A 99 6.11 -9.22 -2.11
C LEU A 99 6.22 -8.71 -0.66
N TYR A 100 7.07 -9.36 0.15
CA TYR A 100 7.34 -8.95 1.54
C TYR A 100 8.53 -7.99 1.68
N GLY A 101 9.12 -7.50 0.59
CA GLY A 101 10.27 -6.59 0.62
C GLY A 101 11.58 -7.22 1.12
N LEU A 102 11.62 -8.56 1.25
CA LEU A 102 12.83 -9.27 1.67
C LEU A 102 13.97 -9.13 0.65
N SER A 103 13.62 -9.03 -0.64
CA SER A 103 14.58 -8.81 -1.71
C SER A 103 15.20 -7.41 -1.66
N GLU A 104 14.48 -6.40 -1.18
CA GLU A 104 14.96 -5.03 -1.07
C GLU A 104 16.01 -4.87 0.04
N LEU A 105 15.90 -5.70 1.09
CA LEU A 105 16.81 -5.70 2.23
C LEU A 105 18.02 -6.64 2.05
N LYS A 106 18.07 -7.44 0.97
CA LYS A 106 19.22 -8.27 0.65
C LYS A 106 20.24 -7.48 -0.18
N ALA A 107 21.51 -7.56 0.20
CA ALA A 107 22.61 -6.84 -0.46
C ALA A 107 22.97 -7.34 -1.87
N SER A 108 22.44 -8.49 -2.32
CA SER A 108 22.76 -9.04 -3.64
C SER A 108 21.86 -8.46 -4.72
N ASP A 109 22.35 -7.48 -5.48
CA ASP A 109 21.69 -6.90 -6.65
C ASP A 109 21.50 -7.88 -7.82
N ALA A 110 22.12 -9.07 -7.77
CA ALA A 110 22.17 -10.04 -8.85
C ALA A 110 20.82 -10.70 -9.22
N GLU A 111 19.79 -10.61 -8.36
CA GLU A 111 18.50 -11.27 -8.56
C GLU A 111 17.32 -10.31 -8.80
N GLN A 112 17.53 -8.99 -8.80
CA GLN A 112 16.44 -8.04 -8.90
C GLN A 112 16.23 -7.60 -10.36
N ARG A 113 15.17 -8.14 -10.97
CA ARG A 113 14.75 -7.77 -12.31
C ARG A 113 13.62 -6.74 -12.24
N LEU A 114 13.73 -5.67 -13.02
CA LEU A 114 12.62 -4.73 -13.21
C LEU A 114 11.46 -5.42 -13.90
N VAL A 115 10.30 -5.51 -13.21
CA VAL A 115 9.08 -6.11 -13.73
C VAL A 115 8.16 -5.01 -14.23
N THR A 116 8.00 -4.92 -15.56
CA THR A 116 7.15 -3.92 -16.24
C THR A 116 5.93 -4.51 -16.92
N THR A 117 5.69 -5.84 -16.76
CA THR A 117 4.63 -6.59 -17.43
C THR A 117 3.39 -6.81 -16.55
N GLY A 118 2.31 -7.31 -17.14
CA GLY A 118 1.07 -7.59 -16.42
C GLY A 118 0.40 -6.33 -15.91
N ILE A 119 0.00 -6.31 -14.63
CA ILE A 119 -0.64 -5.13 -14.01
C ILE A 119 0.32 -3.94 -13.94
N ARG A 120 1.64 -4.20 -13.86
CA ARG A 120 2.68 -3.18 -13.82
C ARG A 120 2.89 -2.46 -15.16
N ALA A 121 2.37 -2.99 -16.25
CA ALA A 121 2.26 -2.25 -17.52
C ALA A 121 1.19 -1.14 -17.47
N ARG A 122 0.33 -1.12 -16.46
CA ARG A 122 -0.77 -0.15 -16.31
C ARG A 122 -0.57 0.80 -15.14
N VAL A 123 0.00 0.32 -14.03
CA VAL A 123 0.33 1.10 -12.82
C VAL A 123 1.61 0.52 -12.20
N ARG A 124 2.52 1.39 -11.75
CA ARG A 124 3.80 0.96 -11.17
C ARG A 124 3.64 0.35 -9.77
N HIS A 125 2.72 0.91 -8.96
CA HIS A 125 2.49 0.51 -7.57
C HIS A 125 1.09 -0.11 -7.35
N PRO A 126 0.77 -1.27 -7.97
CA PRO A 126 -0.56 -1.87 -7.88
C PRO A 126 -0.94 -2.32 -6.46
N VAL A 127 0.04 -2.64 -5.62
CA VAL A 127 -0.18 -3.03 -4.21
C VAL A 127 -0.71 -1.86 -3.40
N TYR A 128 -0.22 -0.63 -3.64
CA TYR A 128 -0.77 0.57 -2.98
C TYR A 128 -2.20 0.87 -3.39
N LEU A 129 -2.49 0.69 -4.67
CA LEU A 129 -3.86 0.85 -5.15
C LEU A 129 -4.80 -0.19 -4.52
N ALA A 130 -4.31 -1.42 -4.30
CA ALA A 130 -5.06 -2.46 -3.59
C ALA A 130 -5.33 -2.06 -2.13
N HIS A 131 -4.30 -1.62 -1.39
CA HIS A 131 -4.46 -1.13 -0.01
C HIS A 131 -5.49 0.01 0.09
N LEU A 132 -5.39 1.01 -0.80
CA LEU A 132 -6.34 2.13 -0.83
C LEU A 132 -7.76 1.67 -1.14
N SER A 133 -7.93 0.70 -2.06
CA SER A 133 -9.25 0.13 -2.37
C SER A 133 -9.88 -0.54 -1.16
N GLU A 134 -9.11 -1.29 -0.37
CA GLU A 134 -9.61 -1.95 0.84
C GLU A 134 -9.90 -0.95 1.97
N MET A 135 -9.06 0.06 2.17
CA MET A 135 -9.32 1.13 3.14
C MET A 135 -10.59 1.92 2.80
N LEU A 136 -10.78 2.24 1.51
CA LEU A 136 -12.01 2.88 1.03
C LEU A 136 -13.22 1.95 1.22
N ALA A 137 -13.07 0.65 0.98
CA ALA A 137 -14.14 -0.33 1.22
C ALA A 137 -14.60 -0.32 2.68
N TRP A 138 -13.66 -0.37 3.62
CA TRP A 138 -13.97 -0.26 5.05
C TRP A 138 -14.61 1.10 5.39
N SER A 139 -14.09 2.20 4.86
CA SER A 139 -14.63 3.55 5.09
C SER A 139 -16.08 3.66 4.60
N VAL A 140 -16.32 3.23 3.35
CA VAL A 140 -17.64 3.29 2.71
C VAL A 140 -18.63 2.34 3.37
N GLY A 141 -18.25 1.08 3.62
CA GLY A 141 -19.15 0.06 4.19
C GLY A 141 -19.55 0.36 5.63
N THR A 142 -18.61 0.84 6.46
CA THR A 142 -18.89 1.15 7.87
C THR A 142 -19.47 2.54 8.08
N GLY A 143 -19.16 3.51 7.21
CA GLY A 143 -19.50 4.92 7.37
C GLY A 143 -18.72 5.61 8.51
N LEU A 144 -17.64 5.01 9.02
CA LEU A 144 -16.88 5.55 10.14
C LEU A 144 -16.00 6.74 9.70
N GLY A 145 -16.17 7.88 10.33
CA GLY A 145 -15.37 9.08 10.05
C GLY A 145 -13.88 8.85 10.24
N VAL A 146 -13.49 8.08 11.26
CA VAL A 146 -12.10 7.73 11.54
C VAL A 146 -11.46 6.91 10.41
N CYS A 147 -12.20 5.99 9.77
CA CYS A 147 -11.68 5.22 8.63
C CYS A 147 -11.36 6.13 7.44
N TYR A 148 -12.22 7.10 7.13
CA TYR A 148 -11.94 8.12 6.11
C TYR A 148 -10.72 8.96 6.45
N GLY A 149 -10.58 9.41 7.70
CA GLY A 149 -9.41 10.16 8.17
C GLY A 149 -8.12 9.36 8.01
N LEU A 150 -8.12 8.08 8.44
CA LEU A 150 -6.98 7.18 8.30
C LEU A 150 -6.65 6.90 6.82
N THR A 151 -7.67 6.77 5.97
CA THR A 151 -7.48 6.63 4.51
C THR A 151 -6.82 7.88 3.92
N ALA A 152 -7.24 9.08 4.33
CA ALA A 152 -6.61 10.32 3.89
C ALA A 152 -5.13 10.40 4.34
N VAL A 153 -4.83 10.02 5.58
CA VAL A 153 -3.44 9.91 6.07
C VAL A 153 -2.63 8.93 5.22
N ALA A 154 -3.20 7.74 4.91
CA ALA A 154 -2.55 6.74 4.06
C ALA A 154 -2.28 7.27 2.65
N VAL A 155 -3.19 8.06 2.06
CA VAL A 155 -2.98 8.69 0.75
C VAL A 155 -1.80 9.66 0.78
N VAL A 156 -1.73 10.53 1.79
CA VAL A 156 -0.65 11.53 1.91
C VAL A 156 0.70 10.85 2.15
N THR A 157 0.77 9.96 3.15
CA THR A 157 2.02 9.24 3.48
C THR A 157 2.44 8.29 2.35
N GLY A 158 1.48 7.64 1.70
CA GLY A 158 1.71 6.79 0.54
C GLY A 158 2.24 7.56 -0.67
N ALA A 159 1.76 8.78 -0.91
CA ALA A 159 2.29 9.62 -1.99
C ALA A 159 3.76 10.00 -1.77
N VAL A 160 4.15 10.29 -0.52
CA VAL A 160 5.56 10.55 -0.16
C VAL A 160 6.38 9.29 -0.36
N MET A 161 5.89 8.15 0.13
CA MET A 161 6.59 6.88 0.07
C MET A 161 6.78 6.41 -1.38
N VAL A 162 5.78 6.50 -2.24
CA VAL A 162 5.88 6.18 -3.69
C VAL A 162 6.97 7.01 -4.36
N ARG A 163 7.09 8.31 -4.03
CA ARG A 163 8.17 9.15 -4.58
C ARG A 163 9.56 8.69 -4.14
N MET A 164 9.70 8.26 -2.88
CA MET A 164 10.99 7.76 -2.38
C MET A 164 11.34 6.40 -2.99
N GLU A 165 10.36 5.52 -3.13
CA GLU A 165 10.53 4.23 -3.81
C GLU A 165 10.90 4.42 -5.29
N ASP A 166 10.18 5.30 -6.01
CA ASP A 166 10.50 5.63 -7.41
C ASP A 166 11.95 6.17 -7.54
N ALA A 167 12.40 7.05 -6.63
CA ALA A 167 13.76 7.58 -6.65
C ALA A 167 14.83 6.49 -6.37
N GLU A 168 14.56 5.56 -5.44
CA GLU A 168 15.45 4.43 -5.18
C GLU A 168 15.52 3.48 -6.38
N LEU A 169 14.38 3.17 -6.99
CA LEU A 169 14.32 2.31 -8.17
C LEU A 169 15.00 2.93 -9.39
N GLU A 170 14.91 4.26 -9.53
CA GLU A 170 15.65 4.99 -10.59
C GLU A 170 17.18 4.95 -10.35
N GLN A 171 17.63 5.11 -9.11
CA GLN A 171 19.04 4.93 -8.76
C GLN A 171 19.53 3.50 -9.04
N ARG A 172 18.70 2.50 -8.85
CA ARG A 172 19.05 1.09 -9.01
C ARG A 172 19.04 0.62 -10.45
N PHE A 173 18.02 1.00 -11.22
CA PHE A 173 17.78 0.51 -12.58
C PHE A 173 18.16 1.52 -13.67
N GLY A 174 18.40 2.80 -13.32
CA GLY A 174 18.79 3.85 -14.25
C GLY A 174 17.74 4.18 -15.31
N ASP A 175 18.22 4.39 -16.55
CA ASP A 175 17.40 4.78 -17.70
C ASP A 175 16.20 3.86 -17.99
N PRO A 176 16.29 2.53 -17.89
CA PRO A 176 15.14 1.64 -18.03
C PRO A 176 13.99 1.99 -17.10
N TYR A 177 14.28 2.37 -15.85
CA TYR A 177 13.23 2.76 -14.91
C TYR A 177 12.65 4.14 -15.22
N ARG A 178 13.50 5.10 -15.62
CA ARG A 178 13.07 6.45 -16.04
C ARG A 178 12.08 6.38 -17.20
N ILE A 179 12.41 5.63 -18.27
CA ILE A 179 11.52 5.41 -19.42
C ILE A 179 10.20 4.76 -18.98
N TYR A 180 10.26 3.81 -18.06
CA TYR A 180 9.07 3.18 -17.48
C TYR A 180 8.19 4.19 -16.73
N CYS A 181 8.76 5.11 -15.96
CA CYS A 181 8.03 6.17 -15.26
C CYS A 181 7.32 7.14 -16.21
N GLU A 182 7.91 7.45 -17.36
CA GLU A 182 7.29 8.32 -18.37
C GLU A 182 6.05 7.70 -19.01
N THR A 183 6.06 6.38 -19.17
CA THR A 183 5.02 5.64 -19.88
C THR A 183 3.91 5.13 -18.98
N VAL A 184 4.24 4.72 -17.74
CA VAL A 184 3.32 4.10 -16.80
C VAL A 184 3.11 4.98 -15.57
N PRO A 185 1.85 5.30 -15.21
CA PRO A 185 1.56 6.10 -14.02
C PRO A 185 1.86 5.33 -12.72
N ALA A 186 2.13 6.07 -11.63
CA ALA A 186 2.46 5.48 -10.34
C ALA A 186 1.31 4.62 -9.76
N VAL A 187 0.13 5.21 -9.57
CA VAL A 187 -1.00 4.56 -8.89
C VAL A 187 -2.29 4.63 -9.71
N MET A 188 -2.66 5.80 -10.25
CA MET A 188 -3.92 5.97 -10.97
C MET A 188 -3.77 5.58 -12.45
N PRO A 189 -4.49 4.56 -12.95
CA PRO A 189 -4.43 4.18 -14.35
C PRO A 189 -4.88 5.34 -15.25
N ARG A 190 -4.17 5.59 -16.35
CA ARG A 190 -4.64 6.56 -17.36
C ARG A 190 -5.81 5.95 -18.10
N LEU A 191 -7.01 6.51 -17.92
CA LEU A 191 -8.19 6.13 -18.68
C LEU A 191 -7.99 6.62 -20.14
N GLY A 192 -7.88 5.69 -21.09
CA GLY A 192 -7.93 6.01 -22.52
C GLY A 192 -6.69 5.79 -23.39
N ARG A 193 -5.55 5.37 -22.84
CA ARG A 193 -4.43 4.90 -23.70
C ARG A 193 -4.51 3.39 -23.90
N ARG A 194 -4.89 2.96 -25.11
CA ARG A 194 -4.59 1.59 -25.58
C ARG A 194 -3.07 1.42 -25.56
N THR A 195 -2.57 0.46 -24.79
CA THR A 195 -1.19 -0.01 -24.89
C THR A 195 -0.98 -0.52 -26.30
N THR A 196 -0.32 0.25 -27.16
CA THR A 196 0.33 -0.29 -28.36
C THR A 196 1.43 -1.23 -27.86
N HIS A 197 1.22 -2.51 -28.09
CA HIS A 197 2.26 -3.52 -27.93
C HIS A 197 3.37 -3.20 -28.94
N LEU A 198 4.54 -2.81 -28.45
CA LEU A 198 5.82 -2.90 -29.15
C LEU A 198 6.47 -4.22 -28.78
#